data_6c48a67def37a27bab0c5b5477db9655
#
_entry.id   6c48a67def37a27bab0c5b5477db9655
#
_cell.length_a   1.000
_cell.length_b   1.000
_cell.length_c   1.000
_cell.angle_alpha   90.00
_cell.angle_beta   90.00
_cell.angle_gamma   90.00
#
_symmetry.space_group_name_H-M   'P 1'
#
loop_
_entity.id
_entity.type
_entity.pdbx_description
1 polymer ?
#
loop_
_entity_poly.entity_id
_entity_poly.type
_entity_poly.pdbx_seq_one_letter_code
_entity_poly.pdbx_strand_id
1 'polypeptide(L)'
;MNSAKRQQQDNQIFPFSEEILSILLLDRTTDKNILWATDDYPPISSKSQIQISQITGLHSERIKPRIQKQKEEQQSRTRNKAEVFTPSWICNAQNNLIDEAWFGRKDVFNSLEIVDGNVNEKKWKARKGKIKLSTDIESGKTWQDYVKLTRLEITCGEAPYLVSRYDTVTGKTIKLKERIGLLDRKMRVICENAANEAEYFLWASVAFQNTYGFELQGDNLLLARANLLLSFNEYTKHFLKRLPTEEEQKKIAEIISWNLWQMDGLTFSTPFSSPEDEQPSLFEEFNRQENFPCKIMDWKENKIILYRNLLKTSVFRSNSKRTTF
;
A
#
# COMPACT_ATOMS: atom_id res chain seq x y z
N MET A 1 7.08 -8.13 -35.51
CA MET A 1 7.93 -8.24 -34.30
C MET A 1 7.37 -7.56 -33.04
N ASN A 2 6.23 -6.86 -33.10
CA ASN A 2 5.70 -6.07 -31.96
C ASN A 2 4.64 -6.74 -31.06
N SER A 3 3.99 -7.82 -31.50
CA SER A 3 2.94 -8.48 -30.71
C SER A 3 3.48 -9.40 -29.60
N ALA A 4 4.53 -10.15 -29.88
CA ALA A 4 5.13 -11.06 -28.91
C ALA A 4 5.86 -10.30 -27.77
N LYS A 5 6.52 -9.17 -28.08
CA LYS A 5 7.11 -8.31 -27.04
C LYS A 5 6.07 -7.63 -26.16
N ARG A 6 4.90 -7.25 -26.70
CA ARG A 6 3.79 -6.72 -25.88
C ARG A 6 3.18 -7.77 -24.96
N GLN A 7 2.98 -9.01 -25.45
CA GLN A 7 2.47 -10.09 -24.59
C GLN A 7 3.44 -10.51 -23.48
N GLN A 8 4.76 -10.43 -23.71
CA GLN A 8 5.75 -10.67 -22.65
C GLN A 8 5.79 -9.58 -21.58
N GLN A 9 5.54 -8.31 -21.95
CA GLN A 9 5.46 -7.22 -20.97
C GLN A 9 4.18 -7.28 -20.13
N ASP A 10 3.06 -7.75 -20.67
CA ASP A 10 1.77 -7.84 -19.96
C ASP A 10 1.77 -8.93 -18.86
N ASN A 11 2.74 -9.86 -18.87
CA ASN A 11 2.85 -10.93 -17.87
C ASN A 11 3.92 -10.67 -16.80
N GLN A 12 4.67 -9.56 -16.85
CA GLN A 12 5.67 -9.26 -15.84
C GLN A 12 5.00 -8.69 -14.58
N ILE A 13 5.45 -9.16 -13.41
CA ILE A 13 4.98 -8.65 -12.11
C ILE A 13 5.41 -7.20 -11.91
N PHE A 14 6.59 -6.84 -12.40
CA PHE A 14 7.17 -5.50 -12.33
C PHE A 14 7.44 -4.94 -13.73
N PRO A 15 6.40 -4.49 -14.47
CA PRO A 15 6.55 -3.96 -15.84
C PRO A 15 7.03 -2.50 -15.83
N PHE A 16 8.10 -2.21 -15.13
CA PHE A 16 8.65 -0.88 -14.92
C PHE A 16 10.07 -0.76 -15.48
N SER A 17 10.49 0.48 -15.80
CA SER A 17 11.89 0.77 -16.11
C SER A 17 12.79 0.54 -14.89
N GLU A 18 14.09 0.38 -15.12
CA GLU A 18 15.07 0.24 -14.02
C GLU A 18 15.08 1.47 -13.10
N GLU A 19 14.86 2.66 -13.64
CA GLU A 19 14.76 3.89 -12.86
C GLU A 19 13.58 3.86 -11.90
N ILE A 20 12.39 3.45 -12.38
CA ILE A 20 11.20 3.30 -11.52
C ILE A 20 11.41 2.19 -10.49
N LEU A 21 12.01 1.06 -10.88
CA LEU A 21 12.32 -0.03 -9.94
C LEU A 21 13.30 0.42 -8.85
N SER A 22 14.32 1.23 -9.22
CA SER A 22 15.24 1.81 -8.24
C SER A 22 14.53 2.67 -7.20
N ILE A 23 13.54 3.49 -7.63
CA ILE A 23 12.74 4.30 -6.72
C ILE A 23 11.86 3.41 -5.83
N LEU A 24 11.22 2.38 -6.41
CA LEU A 24 10.37 1.46 -5.64
C LEU A 24 11.14 0.56 -4.68
N LEU A 25 12.43 0.32 -4.91
CA LEU A 25 13.30 -0.43 -4.01
C LEU A 25 13.89 0.44 -2.89
N LEU A 26 13.94 1.76 -3.06
CA LEU A 26 14.59 2.65 -2.10
C LEU A 26 13.88 2.65 -0.74
N ASP A 27 14.64 2.38 0.32
CA ASP A 27 14.25 2.65 1.71
C ASP A 27 14.70 4.06 2.09
N ARG A 28 13.74 4.93 2.33
CA ARG A 28 13.94 6.35 2.67
C ARG A 28 14.50 6.57 4.06
N THR A 29 14.59 5.53 4.89
CA THR A 29 15.21 5.61 6.21
C THR A 29 16.72 5.49 6.11
N THR A 30 17.20 4.55 5.31
CA THR A 30 18.61 4.18 5.21
C THR A 30 19.30 4.69 3.95
N ASP A 31 18.54 5.19 2.97
CA ASP A 31 18.99 5.56 1.61
C ASP A 31 19.64 4.38 0.85
N LYS A 32 19.28 3.15 1.23
CA LYS A 32 19.66 1.88 0.58
C LYS A 32 18.41 1.19 0.03
N ASN A 33 18.58 0.08 -0.67
CA ASN A 33 17.42 -0.72 -1.06
C ASN A 33 16.79 -1.42 0.17
N ILE A 34 15.49 -1.66 0.11
CA ILE A 34 14.77 -2.50 1.09
C ILE A 34 15.42 -3.88 1.19
N LEU A 35 15.38 -4.46 2.40
CA LEU A 35 15.93 -5.78 2.68
C LEU A 35 14.93 -6.86 2.27
N TRP A 36 15.41 -8.06 1.95
CA TRP A 36 14.51 -9.20 1.76
C TRP A 36 13.65 -9.47 3.01
N ALA A 37 14.26 -9.43 4.18
CA ALA A 37 13.64 -9.70 5.48
C ALA A 37 12.81 -10.99 5.51
N THR A 38 13.20 -11.97 4.70
CA THR A 38 12.62 -13.31 4.59
C THR A 38 13.67 -14.30 4.09
N ASP A 39 13.63 -15.53 4.62
CA ASP A 39 14.55 -16.62 4.24
C ASP A 39 13.97 -17.54 3.14
N ASP A 40 12.89 -17.13 2.47
CA ASP A 40 12.18 -17.96 1.48
C ASP A 40 12.89 -18.02 0.12
N TYR A 41 14.01 -17.33 -0.05
CA TYR A 41 14.73 -17.23 -1.34
C TYR A 41 16.18 -17.69 -1.25
N PRO A 42 16.49 -18.93 -0.78
CA PRO A 42 17.86 -19.39 -0.69
C PRO A 42 18.57 -19.38 -2.07
N PRO A 43 19.85 -19.08 -2.14
CA PRO A 43 20.79 -18.78 -1.05
C PRO A 43 20.83 -17.30 -0.60
N ILE A 44 19.84 -16.48 -0.93
CA ILE A 44 19.79 -15.06 -0.60
C ILE A 44 19.52 -14.91 0.91
N SER A 45 20.37 -14.13 1.60
CA SER A 45 20.19 -13.83 3.02
C SER A 45 19.03 -12.86 3.23
N SER A 46 18.21 -13.08 4.26
CA SER A 46 17.17 -12.16 4.70
C SER A 46 17.67 -10.75 5.04
N LYS A 47 18.94 -10.64 5.46
CA LYS A 47 19.59 -9.35 5.77
C LYS A 47 20.15 -8.62 4.53
N SER A 48 20.12 -9.22 3.35
CA SER A 48 20.60 -8.57 2.13
C SER A 48 19.54 -7.66 1.52
N GLN A 49 20.01 -6.64 0.81
CA GLN A 49 19.16 -5.73 0.03
C GLN A 49 18.63 -6.44 -1.21
N ILE A 50 17.40 -6.11 -1.61
CA ILE A 50 16.85 -6.55 -2.89
C ILE A 50 17.54 -5.78 -4.01
N GLN A 51 18.13 -6.49 -4.98
CA GLN A 51 18.78 -5.92 -6.15
C GLN A 51 17.91 -6.09 -7.41
N ILE A 52 17.94 -5.13 -8.33
CA ILE A 52 17.17 -5.18 -9.58
C ILE A 52 17.47 -6.47 -10.36
N SER A 53 18.73 -6.87 -10.46
CA SER A 53 19.14 -8.10 -11.14
C SER A 53 18.56 -9.37 -10.53
N GLN A 54 18.14 -9.32 -9.27
CA GLN A 54 17.54 -10.46 -8.58
C GLN A 54 16.03 -10.62 -8.87
N ILE A 55 15.37 -9.61 -9.46
CA ILE A 55 13.93 -9.55 -9.70
C ILE A 55 13.56 -9.23 -11.14
N THR A 56 14.54 -9.17 -12.05
CA THR A 56 14.35 -8.90 -13.48
C THR A 56 14.99 -9.98 -14.35
N GLY A 57 14.75 -9.93 -15.63
CA GLY A 57 15.30 -10.88 -16.60
C GLY A 57 14.93 -12.34 -16.27
N LEU A 58 15.91 -13.21 -16.10
CA LEU A 58 15.72 -14.62 -15.73
C LEU A 58 15.08 -14.80 -14.35
N HIS A 59 15.10 -13.78 -13.53
CA HIS A 59 14.58 -13.79 -12.16
C HIS A 59 13.27 -12.99 -12.00
N SER A 60 12.65 -12.58 -13.08
CA SER A 60 11.43 -11.78 -13.09
C SER A 60 10.23 -12.41 -12.37
N GLU A 61 10.25 -13.74 -12.19
CA GLU A 61 9.23 -14.49 -11.46
C GLU A 61 9.64 -14.88 -10.03
N ARG A 62 10.76 -14.39 -9.52
CA ARG A 62 11.21 -14.74 -8.17
C ARG A 62 10.25 -14.23 -7.10
N ILE A 63 9.86 -12.97 -7.16
CA ILE A 63 8.83 -12.41 -6.29
C ILE A 63 7.48 -12.59 -6.98
N LYS A 64 6.58 -13.30 -6.32
CA LYS A 64 5.22 -13.58 -6.82
C LYS A 64 4.18 -13.19 -5.79
N PRO A 65 2.99 -12.71 -6.21
CA PRO A 65 1.85 -12.61 -5.32
C PRO A 65 1.59 -13.93 -4.59
N ARG A 66 1.15 -13.85 -3.35
CA ARG A 66 0.92 -15.05 -2.52
C ARG A 66 0.12 -16.13 -3.24
N ILE A 67 -0.93 -15.73 -3.95
CA ILE A 67 -1.80 -16.68 -4.65
C ILE A 67 -1.09 -17.47 -5.75
N GLN A 68 0.03 -16.99 -6.27
CA GLN A 68 0.84 -17.67 -7.28
C GLN A 68 1.95 -18.53 -6.66
N LYS A 69 2.16 -18.45 -5.33
CA LYS A 69 3.10 -19.29 -4.59
C LYS A 69 2.51 -20.67 -4.38
N GLN A 70 3.35 -21.70 -4.23
CA GLN A 70 2.89 -23.06 -3.95
C GLN A 70 2.19 -23.12 -2.58
N LYS A 71 1.26 -24.08 -2.41
CA LYS A 71 0.47 -24.18 -1.17
C LYS A 71 1.33 -24.41 0.06
N GLU A 72 2.39 -25.20 -0.06
CA GLU A 72 3.37 -25.48 0.98
C GLU A 72 4.09 -24.20 1.42
N GLU A 73 4.50 -23.37 0.46
CA GLU A 73 5.11 -22.06 0.72
C GLU A 73 4.11 -21.12 1.42
N GLN A 74 2.87 -21.03 0.94
CA GLN A 74 1.82 -20.23 1.56
C GLN A 74 1.58 -20.65 3.02
N GLN A 75 1.52 -21.98 3.29
CA GLN A 75 1.33 -22.51 4.65
C GLN A 75 2.53 -22.24 5.56
N SER A 76 3.75 -22.40 5.03
CA SER A 76 4.98 -22.08 5.75
C SER A 76 5.01 -20.61 6.17
N ARG A 77 4.72 -19.68 5.24
CA ARG A 77 4.68 -18.25 5.50
C ARG A 77 3.59 -17.87 6.51
N THR A 78 2.41 -18.48 6.41
CA THR A 78 1.33 -18.28 7.40
C THR A 78 1.75 -18.74 8.80
N ARG A 79 2.40 -19.92 8.92
CA ARG A 79 2.81 -20.48 10.21
C ARG A 79 3.99 -19.75 10.83
N ASN A 80 5.01 -19.45 10.04
CA ASN A 80 6.31 -18.99 10.53
C ASN A 80 6.45 -17.46 10.53
N LYS A 81 5.62 -16.76 9.76
CA LYS A 81 5.70 -15.29 9.55
C LYS A 81 4.39 -14.57 9.79
N ALA A 82 3.37 -15.28 10.27
CA ALA A 82 2.02 -14.75 10.49
C ALA A 82 1.43 -14.05 9.24
N GLU A 83 1.86 -14.44 8.04
CA GLU A 83 1.37 -13.90 6.79
C GLU A 83 -0.05 -14.40 6.52
N VAL A 84 -1.03 -13.61 6.93
CA VAL A 84 -2.45 -13.90 6.73
C VAL A 84 -3.04 -12.92 5.73
N PHE A 85 -3.56 -13.44 4.62
CA PHE A 85 -4.23 -12.62 3.62
C PHE A 85 -5.74 -12.63 3.82
N THR A 86 -6.28 -11.42 3.87
CA THR A 86 -7.70 -11.21 4.13
C THR A 86 -8.47 -11.23 2.80
N PRO A 87 -9.54 -12.04 2.68
CA PRO A 87 -10.39 -12.03 1.49
C PRO A 87 -10.91 -10.62 1.18
N SER A 88 -10.98 -10.28 -0.10
CA SER A 88 -11.36 -8.92 -0.52
C SER A 88 -12.72 -8.48 0.00
N TRP A 89 -13.69 -9.40 0.19
CA TRP A 89 -14.98 -9.03 0.76
C TRP A 89 -14.89 -8.58 2.23
N ILE A 90 -13.93 -9.11 3.01
CA ILE A 90 -13.66 -8.66 4.39
C ILE A 90 -13.00 -7.28 4.36
N CYS A 91 -11.96 -7.10 3.52
CA CYS A 91 -11.33 -5.80 3.31
C CYS A 91 -12.38 -4.75 2.93
N ASN A 92 -13.30 -5.11 2.02
CA ASN A 92 -14.39 -4.25 1.62
C ASN A 92 -15.34 -3.89 2.77
N ALA A 93 -15.73 -4.87 3.58
CA ALA A 93 -16.61 -4.64 4.73
C ALA A 93 -15.99 -3.64 5.72
N GLN A 94 -14.69 -3.79 6.03
CA GLN A 94 -13.99 -2.89 6.93
C GLN A 94 -13.79 -1.50 6.32
N ASN A 95 -13.43 -1.41 5.04
CA ASN A 95 -13.33 -0.14 4.32
C ASN A 95 -14.69 0.59 4.25
N ASN A 96 -15.81 -0.15 4.14
CA ASN A 96 -17.15 0.43 4.19
C ASN A 96 -17.45 1.08 5.54
N LEU A 97 -17.01 0.47 6.67
CA LEU A 97 -17.18 1.07 8.00
C LEU A 97 -16.39 2.39 8.15
N ILE A 98 -15.18 2.45 7.58
CA ILE A 98 -14.37 3.67 7.57
C ILE A 98 -15.09 4.79 6.80
N ASP A 99 -15.65 4.46 5.64
CA ASP A 99 -16.37 5.43 4.84
C ASP A 99 -17.71 5.81 5.47
N GLU A 100 -18.46 4.86 6.07
CA GLU A 100 -19.68 5.13 6.83
C GLU A 100 -19.44 6.19 7.90
N ALA A 101 -18.33 6.06 8.65
CA ALA A 101 -17.97 7.03 9.68
C ALA A 101 -17.72 8.43 9.12
N TRP A 102 -17.19 8.57 7.91
CA TRP A 102 -16.94 9.87 7.30
C TRP A 102 -18.19 10.46 6.62
N PHE A 103 -18.92 9.63 5.87
CA PHE A 103 -20.09 10.05 5.10
C PHE A 103 -21.36 10.15 5.94
N GLY A 104 -21.41 9.55 7.14
CA GLY A 104 -22.62 9.45 7.95
C GLY A 104 -23.70 8.52 7.38
N ARG A 105 -23.35 7.67 6.41
CA ARG A 105 -24.28 6.73 5.75
C ARG A 105 -23.58 5.51 5.21
N LYS A 106 -24.33 4.40 5.09
CA LYS A 106 -23.85 3.12 4.56
C LYS A 106 -23.80 3.08 3.03
N ASP A 107 -23.10 2.07 2.52
CA ASP A 107 -23.13 1.67 1.11
C ASP A 107 -22.76 2.79 0.13
N VAL A 108 -21.78 3.62 0.49
CA VAL A 108 -21.40 4.77 -0.32
C VAL A 108 -20.80 4.36 -1.67
N PHE A 109 -19.83 3.45 -1.66
CA PHE A 109 -19.13 2.99 -2.86
C PHE A 109 -19.72 1.68 -3.42
N ASN A 110 -20.23 0.83 -2.56
CA ASN A 110 -20.81 -0.46 -2.90
C ASN A 110 -21.70 -0.98 -1.76
N SER A 111 -22.52 -1.96 -2.06
CA SER A 111 -23.28 -2.75 -1.08
C SER A 111 -22.75 -4.18 -1.04
N LEU A 112 -22.72 -4.78 0.16
CA LEU A 112 -22.38 -6.19 0.33
C LEU A 112 -23.63 -7.05 0.12
N GLU A 113 -23.48 -8.14 -0.62
CA GLU A 113 -24.52 -9.12 -0.90
C GLU A 113 -24.07 -10.51 -0.41
N ILE A 114 -24.95 -11.26 0.23
CA ILE A 114 -24.67 -12.66 0.63
C ILE A 114 -24.73 -13.52 -0.64
N VAL A 115 -23.78 -14.46 -0.76
CA VAL A 115 -23.73 -15.38 -1.89
C VAL A 115 -24.54 -16.64 -1.58
N ASP A 116 -25.65 -16.84 -2.30
CA ASP A 116 -26.44 -18.09 -2.34
C ASP A 116 -26.56 -18.86 -1.00
N GLY A 117 -26.90 -18.12 0.08
CA GLY A 117 -27.07 -18.70 1.41
C GLY A 117 -25.78 -19.00 2.17
N ASN A 118 -24.61 -18.78 1.61
CA ASN A 118 -23.34 -18.90 2.32
C ASN A 118 -23.00 -17.61 3.08
N VAL A 119 -23.31 -17.57 4.37
CA VAL A 119 -23.04 -16.42 5.25
C VAL A 119 -21.54 -16.10 5.40
N ASN A 120 -20.68 -17.05 5.08
CA ASN A 120 -19.23 -16.92 5.19
C ASN A 120 -18.56 -16.37 3.92
N GLU A 121 -19.34 -16.15 2.85
CA GLU A 121 -18.84 -15.56 1.62
C GLU A 121 -19.76 -14.43 1.17
N LYS A 122 -19.22 -13.25 0.91
CA LYS A 122 -19.96 -12.10 0.44
C LYS A 122 -19.38 -11.59 -0.87
N LYS A 123 -20.26 -11.17 -1.75
CA LYS A 123 -19.94 -10.37 -2.94
C LYS A 123 -20.29 -8.92 -2.67
N TRP A 124 -19.83 -8.04 -3.51
CA TRP A 124 -20.25 -6.66 -3.46
C TRP A 124 -20.69 -6.19 -4.85
N LYS A 125 -21.61 -5.23 -4.82
CA LYS A 125 -22.11 -4.57 -6.01
C LYS A 125 -21.67 -3.11 -5.98
N ALA A 126 -20.81 -2.71 -6.91
CA ALA A 126 -20.36 -1.34 -7.01
C ALA A 126 -21.54 -0.40 -7.30
N ARG A 127 -21.57 0.73 -6.61
CA ARG A 127 -22.57 1.77 -6.87
C ARG A 127 -22.37 2.36 -8.26
N LYS A 128 -23.45 2.44 -9.02
CA LYS A 128 -23.47 3.08 -10.35
C LYS A 128 -23.54 4.61 -10.21
N GLY A 129 -22.93 5.33 -11.16
CA GLY A 129 -22.93 6.78 -11.22
C GLY A 129 -21.95 7.43 -10.23
N LYS A 130 -21.94 8.76 -10.23
CA LYS A 130 -21.06 9.59 -9.41
C LYS A 130 -21.38 9.44 -7.92
N ILE A 131 -20.32 9.34 -7.10
CA ILE A 131 -20.46 9.28 -5.64
C ILE A 131 -20.96 10.63 -5.12
N LYS A 132 -22.12 10.61 -4.46
CA LYS A 132 -22.64 11.79 -3.77
C LYS A 132 -21.86 12.00 -2.47
N LEU A 133 -21.27 13.17 -2.29
CA LEU A 133 -20.37 13.46 -1.16
C LEU A 133 -21.13 13.89 0.09
N SER A 134 -22.22 14.61 -0.06
CA SER A 134 -23.11 15.00 1.04
C SER A 134 -24.56 14.73 0.69
N THR A 135 -25.35 14.35 1.69
CA THR A 135 -26.82 14.41 1.64
C THR A 135 -27.35 15.74 2.20
N ASP A 136 -26.50 16.44 2.99
CA ASP A 136 -26.87 17.69 3.64
C ASP A 136 -26.00 18.83 3.10
N ILE A 137 -26.65 19.88 2.62
CA ILE A 137 -26.01 21.11 2.12
C ILE A 137 -25.19 21.79 3.24
N GLU A 138 -25.53 21.55 4.50
CA GLU A 138 -24.88 22.11 5.68
C GLU A 138 -23.52 21.48 6.03
N SER A 139 -23.20 20.26 5.56
CA SER A 139 -21.95 19.58 5.95
C SER A 139 -20.70 20.20 5.35
N GLY A 140 -20.81 20.99 4.27
CA GLY A 140 -19.69 21.66 3.60
C GLY A 140 -18.58 20.73 3.08
N LYS A 141 -18.71 19.41 3.23
CA LYS A 141 -17.67 18.44 2.84
C LYS A 141 -17.54 18.32 1.33
N THR A 142 -16.32 18.50 0.84
CA THR A 142 -15.99 18.43 -0.57
C THR A 142 -15.34 17.10 -0.94
N TRP A 143 -15.24 16.79 -2.24
CA TRP A 143 -14.52 15.62 -2.69
C TRP A 143 -13.00 15.72 -2.41
N GLN A 144 -12.47 16.94 -2.39
CA GLN A 144 -11.10 17.23 -2.00
C GLN A 144 -10.84 16.85 -0.53
N ASP A 145 -11.80 17.11 0.36
CA ASP A 145 -11.66 16.73 1.77
C ASP A 145 -11.63 15.22 1.93
N TYR A 146 -12.42 14.47 1.15
CA TYR A 146 -12.35 13.01 1.14
C TYR A 146 -10.98 12.50 0.67
N VAL A 147 -10.43 13.07 -0.40
CA VAL A 147 -9.12 12.69 -0.95
C VAL A 147 -7.99 12.96 0.05
N LYS A 148 -8.06 14.05 0.82
CA LYS A 148 -7.08 14.42 1.87
C LYS A 148 -7.13 13.54 3.11
N LEU A 149 -8.12 12.66 3.28
CA LEU A 149 -8.17 11.79 4.45
C LEU A 149 -6.96 10.88 4.51
N THR A 150 -6.23 10.92 5.63
CA THR A 150 -5.09 10.01 5.84
C THR A 150 -5.59 8.58 6.06
N ARG A 151 -4.97 7.63 5.38
CA ARG A 151 -5.23 6.19 5.49
C ARG A 151 -3.91 5.46 5.75
N LEU A 152 -3.93 4.55 6.70
CA LEU A 152 -2.78 3.71 7.04
C LEU A 152 -3.21 2.25 7.09
N GLU A 153 -2.51 1.39 6.36
CA GLU A 153 -2.61 -0.06 6.47
C GLU A 153 -1.40 -0.59 7.24
N ILE A 154 -1.66 -1.25 8.37
CA ILE A 154 -0.64 -1.82 9.25
C ILE A 154 -0.30 -3.22 8.74
N THR A 155 1.00 -3.55 8.64
CA THR A 155 1.47 -4.84 8.08
C THR A 155 0.75 -5.14 6.77
N CYS A 156 0.98 -4.26 5.78
CA CYS A 156 0.10 -4.15 4.63
C CYS A 156 0.20 -5.34 3.64
N GLY A 157 1.20 -6.23 3.77
CA GLY A 157 1.40 -7.31 2.82
C GLY A 157 1.49 -6.77 1.39
N GLU A 158 0.59 -7.21 0.52
CA GLU A 158 0.44 -6.73 -0.87
C GLU A 158 -0.50 -5.51 -0.99
N ALA A 159 -0.86 -4.87 0.14
CA ALA A 159 -1.74 -3.70 0.30
C ALA A 159 -3.22 -3.89 -0.13
N PRO A 160 -3.91 -5.00 0.26
CA PRO A 160 -5.26 -5.28 -0.21
C PRO A 160 -6.34 -4.31 0.33
N TYR A 161 -6.08 -3.62 1.44
CA TYR A 161 -6.98 -2.58 1.95
C TYR A 161 -6.81 -1.24 1.24
N LEU A 162 -5.61 -0.97 0.70
CA LEU A 162 -5.31 0.28 -0.02
C LEU A 162 -5.71 0.17 -1.49
N VAL A 163 -5.32 -0.94 -2.16
CA VAL A 163 -5.63 -1.18 -3.58
C VAL A 163 -6.04 -2.64 -3.80
N SER A 164 -7.08 -2.85 -4.59
CA SER A 164 -7.66 -4.17 -4.80
C SER A 164 -7.67 -4.55 -6.28
N ARG A 165 -6.47 -4.77 -6.86
CA ARG A 165 -6.32 -5.19 -8.25
C ARG A 165 -6.80 -6.62 -8.48
N TYR A 166 -6.63 -7.46 -7.47
CA TYR A 166 -7.06 -8.86 -7.43
C TYR A 166 -7.41 -9.25 -6.00
N ASP A 167 -8.17 -10.31 -5.86
CA ASP A 167 -8.43 -10.93 -4.56
C ASP A 167 -7.22 -11.75 -4.13
N THR A 168 -6.65 -11.43 -2.98
CA THR A 168 -5.40 -12.02 -2.47
C THR A 168 -5.54 -13.49 -2.06
N VAL A 169 -6.76 -14.00 -1.93
CA VAL A 169 -7.04 -15.41 -1.58
C VAL A 169 -7.32 -16.24 -2.81
N THR A 170 -8.06 -15.71 -3.78
CA THR A 170 -8.50 -16.45 -4.98
C THR A 170 -7.70 -16.11 -6.23
N GLY A 171 -6.93 -15.02 -6.23
CA GLY A 171 -6.22 -14.48 -7.39
C GLY A 171 -7.12 -13.85 -8.45
N LYS A 172 -8.43 -13.80 -8.23
CA LYS A 172 -9.37 -13.26 -9.19
C LYS A 172 -9.19 -11.76 -9.37
N THR A 173 -8.95 -11.33 -10.60
CA THR A 173 -8.84 -9.91 -10.95
C THR A 173 -10.14 -9.16 -10.64
N ILE A 174 -10.01 -8.00 -10.00
CA ILE A 174 -11.12 -7.09 -9.69
C ILE A 174 -11.10 -5.94 -10.69
N LYS A 175 -12.20 -5.78 -11.42
CA LYS A 175 -12.34 -4.72 -12.43
C LYS A 175 -12.25 -3.34 -11.78
N LEU A 176 -11.66 -2.37 -12.47
CA LEU A 176 -11.39 -1.03 -11.95
C LEU A 176 -12.60 -0.39 -11.24
N LYS A 177 -13.78 -0.49 -11.83
CA LYS A 177 -15.06 0.04 -11.27
C LYS A 177 -15.59 -0.71 -10.04
N GLU A 178 -15.06 -1.91 -9.78
CA GLU A 178 -15.49 -2.79 -8.69
C GLU A 178 -14.47 -2.79 -7.53
N ARG A 179 -13.35 -2.07 -7.69
CA ARG A 179 -12.30 -2.00 -6.68
C ARG A 179 -12.78 -1.38 -5.39
N ILE A 180 -12.22 -1.88 -4.29
CA ILE A 180 -12.71 -1.63 -2.94
C ILE A 180 -11.66 -0.99 -2.02
N GLY A 181 -10.42 -0.88 -2.48
CA GLY A 181 -9.32 -0.33 -1.69
C GLY A 181 -9.54 1.15 -1.35
N LEU A 182 -9.01 1.61 -0.22
CA LEU A 182 -9.17 2.99 0.24
C LEU A 182 -8.56 4.00 -0.73
N LEU A 183 -7.42 3.67 -1.35
CA LEU A 183 -6.84 4.51 -2.42
C LEU A 183 -7.64 4.38 -3.71
N ASP A 184 -8.14 3.18 -4.05
CA ASP A 184 -9.03 3.00 -5.21
C ASP A 184 -10.26 3.90 -5.12
N ARG A 185 -10.85 4.05 -3.94
CA ARG A 185 -12.02 4.93 -3.69
C ARG A 185 -11.66 6.40 -3.88
N LYS A 186 -10.50 6.84 -3.40
CA LYS A 186 -9.99 8.20 -3.66
C LYS A 186 -9.79 8.44 -5.16
N MET A 187 -9.12 7.51 -5.86
CA MET A 187 -8.90 7.62 -7.29
C MET A 187 -10.20 7.63 -8.09
N ARG A 188 -11.19 6.82 -7.70
CA ARG A 188 -12.54 6.87 -8.27
C ARG A 188 -13.17 8.25 -8.10
N VAL A 189 -13.15 8.80 -6.89
CA VAL A 189 -13.70 10.15 -6.61
C VAL A 189 -12.99 11.21 -7.45
N ILE A 190 -11.68 11.13 -7.62
CA ILE A 190 -10.91 12.04 -8.48
C ILE A 190 -11.37 11.90 -9.94
N CYS A 191 -11.46 10.68 -10.47
CA CYS A 191 -11.92 10.44 -11.85
C CYS A 191 -13.36 10.94 -12.11
N GLU A 192 -14.19 10.95 -11.08
CA GLU A 192 -15.57 11.42 -11.17
C GLU A 192 -15.72 12.97 -11.06
N ASN A 193 -14.67 13.67 -10.59
CA ASN A 193 -14.77 15.10 -10.24
C ASN A 193 -13.73 16.00 -10.91
N ALA A 194 -12.54 15.51 -11.23
CA ALA A 194 -11.50 16.32 -11.87
C ALA A 194 -11.97 16.82 -13.24
N ALA A 195 -11.79 18.12 -13.49
CA ALA A 195 -12.23 18.78 -14.70
C ALA A 195 -11.25 18.58 -15.88
N ASN A 196 -9.97 18.39 -15.58
CA ASN A 196 -8.92 18.28 -16.59
C ASN A 196 -7.72 17.47 -16.08
N GLU A 197 -6.74 17.26 -16.95
CA GLU A 197 -5.54 16.47 -16.68
C GLU A 197 -4.70 17.05 -15.53
N ALA A 198 -4.50 18.36 -15.48
CA ALA A 198 -3.71 19.01 -14.44
C ALA A 198 -4.35 18.82 -13.05
N GLU A 199 -5.66 18.97 -12.96
CA GLU A 199 -6.41 18.72 -11.72
C GLU A 199 -6.37 17.25 -11.32
N TYR A 200 -6.48 16.34 -12.29
CA TYR A 200 -6.34 14.89 -12.03
C TYR A 200 -5.00 14.55 -11.39
N PHE A 201 -3.87 15.00 -11.98
CA PHE A 201 -2.55 14.71 -11.44
C PHE A 201 -2.28 15.38 -10.09
N LEU A 202 -2.76 16.58 -9.89
CA LEU A 202 -2.69 17.27 -8.60
C LEU A 202 -3.35 16.42 -7.52
N TRP A 203 -4.60 16.03 -7.73
CA TRP A 203 -5.35 15.28 -6.73
C TRP A 203 -4.96 13.81 -6.61
N ALA A 204 -4.48 13.18 -7.68
CA ALA A 204 -3.86 11.88 -7.61
C ALA A 204 -2.63 11.92 -6.69
N SER A 205 -1.73 12.91 -6.86
CA SER A 205 -0.59 13.09 -5.96
C SER A 205 -1.03 13.25 -4.50
N VAL A 206 -2.04 14.09 -4.23
CA VAL A 206 -2.60 14.29 -2.88
C VAL A 206 -3.19 12.99 -2.33
N ALA A 207 -3.87 12.17 -3.15
CA ALA A 207 -4.41 10.88 -2.72
C ALA A 207 -3.30 9.93 -2.25
N PHE A 208 -2.21 9.83 -3.03
CA PHE A 208 -1.06 9.01 -2.69
C PHE A 208 -0.30 9.56 -1.47
N GLN A 209 -0.10 10.87 -1.36
CA GLN A 209 0.51 11.53 -0.20
C GLN A 209 -0.23 11.27 1.12
N ASN A 210 -1.54 11.01 1.05
CA ASN A 210 -2.38 10.71 2.22
C ASN A 210 -2.74 9.22 2.32
N THR A 211 -1.93 8.33 1.75
CA THR A 211 -2.11 6.87 1.82
C THR A 211 -0.80 6.22 2.23
N TYR A 212 -0.80 5.54 3.36
CA TYR A 212 0.38 5.01 4.04
C TYR A 212 0.23 3.52 4.30
N GLY A 213 1.36 2.83 4.39
CA GLY A 213 1.44 1.42 4.81
C GLY A 213 2.84 1.06 5.25
N PHE A 214 2.97 0.04 6.08
CA PHE A 214 4.28 -0.55 6.36
C PHE A 214 4.23 -2.07 6.33
N GLU A 215 5.35 -2.66 6.00
CA GLU A 215 5.53 -4.10 5.90
C GLU A 215 6.95 -4.48 6.33
N LEU A 216 7.10 -5.61 6.99
CA LEU A 216 8.40 -6.13 7.40
C LEU A 216 9.12 -6.79 6.23
N GLN A 217 8.42 -7.65 5.48
CA GLN A 217 9.00 -8.46 4.42
C GLN A 217 9.14 -7.66 3.13
N GLY A 218 10.35 -7.59 2.60
CA GLY A 218 10.65 -6.75 1.43
C GLY A 218 9.98 -7.19 0.14
N ASP A 219 9.76 -8.50 -0.04
CA ASP A 219 9.05 -9.02 -1.21
C ASP A 219 7.57 -8.57 -1.23
N ASN A 220 6.90 -8.66 -0.09
CA ASN A 220 5.52 -8.17 0.06
C ASN A 220 5.45 -6.65 -0.09
N LEU A 221 6.38 -5.91 0.53
CA LEU A 221 6.44 -4.45 0.41
C LEU A 221 6.62 -4.01 -1.04
N LEU A 222 7.52 -4.68 -1.79
CA LEU A 222 7.71 -4.37 -3.21
C LEU A 222 6.47 -4.66 -4.04
N LEU A 223 5.76 -5.76 -3.76
CA LEU A 223 4.46 -6.07 -4.39
C LEU A 223 3.41 -5.00 -4.05
N ALA A 224 3.34 -4.55 -2.80
CA ALA A 224 2.44 -3.46 -2.39
C ALA A 224 2.74 -2.18 -3.17
N ARG A 225 4.02 -1.75 -3.21
CA ARG A 225 4.46 -0.57 -3.96
C ARG A 225 4.12 -0.67 -5.45
N ALA A 226 4.38 -1.84 -6.06
CA ALA A 226 4.02 -2.13 -7.45
C ALA A 226 2.50 -2.08 -7.67
N ASN A 227 1.71 -2.67 -6.79
CA ASN A 227 0.25 -2.65 -6.88
C ASN A 227 -0.32 -1.23 -6.84
N LEU A 228 0.23 -0.34 -6.00
CA LEU A 228 -0.16 1.06 -5.94
C LEU A 228 0.18 1.78 -7.26
N LEU A 229 1.41 1.61 -7.78
CA LEU A 229 1.83 2.27 -9.03
C LEU A 229 1.05 1.76 -10.24
N LEU A 230 0.81 0.45 -10.33
CA LEU A 230 -0.02 -0.13 -11.38
C LEU A 230 -1.47 0.35 -11.30
N SER A 231 -2.01 0.53 -10.08
CA SER A 231 -3.34 1.13 -9.91
C SER A 231 -3.37 2.56 -10.43
N PHE A 232 -2.34 3.37 -10.15
CA PHE A 232 -2.21 4.71 -10.73
C PHE A 232 -2.23 4.67 -12.27
N ASN A 233 -1.46 3.77 -12.88
CA ASN A 233 -1.41 3.61 -14.34
C ASN A 233 -2.79 3.26 -14.92
N GLU A 234 -3.52 2.37 -14.28
CA GLU A 234 -4.85 1.93 -14.70
C GLU A 234 -5.91 3.04 -14.56
N TYR A 235 -5.89 3.81 -13.46
CA TYR A 235 -6.77 4.97 -13.27
C TYR A 235 -6.44 6.10 -14.25
N THR A 236 -5.16 6.38 -14.50
CA THR A 236 -4.73 7.37 -15.50
C THR A 236 -5.21 6.98 -16.89
N LYS A 237 -5.02 5.70 -17.28
CA LYS A 237 -5.53 5.18 -18.56
C LYS A 237 -7.05 5.28 -18.65
N HIS A 238 -7.76 5.04 -17.55
CA HIS A 238 -9.22 5.15 -17.51
C HIS A 238 -9.68 6.60 -17.73
N PHE A 239 -9.08 7.56 -17.02
CA PHE A 239 -9.47 8.96 -17.06
C PHE A 239 -8.99 9.68 -18.33
N LEU A 240 -7.68 9.59 -18.64
CA LEU A 240 -7.05 10.32 -19.74
C LEU A 240 -7.04 9.57 -21.08
N LYS A 241 -7.44 8.28 -21.10
CA LYS A 241 -7.35 7.40 -22.28
C LYS A 241 -5.92 7.18 -22.79
N ARG A 242 -4.91 7.54 -22.02
CA ARG A 242 -3.49 7.27 -22.24
C ARG A 242 -2.85 6.68 -20.99
N LEU A 243 -1.73 6.01 -21.14
CA LEU A 243 -0.89 5.65 -20.01
C LEU A 243 -0.18 6.90 -19.46
N PRO A 244 0.19 6.91 -18.17
CA PRO A 244 1.04 7.98 -17.65
C PRO A 244 2.42 7.94 -18.34
N THR A 245 3.04 9.10 -18.45
CA THR A 245 4.44 9.21 -18.88
C THR A 245 5.36 8.63 -17.80
N GLU A 246 6.61 8.37 -18.16
CA GLU A 246 7.59 7.88 -17.20
C GLU A 246 7.83 8.88 -16.05
N GLU A 247 7.87 10.17 -16.36
CA GLU A 247 8.01 11.22 -15.34
C GLU A 247 6.82 11.31 -14.38
N GLU A 248 5.60 11.10 -14.88
CA GLU A 248 4.40 11.01 -14.04
C GLU A 248 4.46 9.78 -13.12
N GLN A 249 4.94 8.64 -13.64
CA GLN A 249 5.13 7.43 -12.84
C GLN A 249 6.23 7.61 -11.78
N LYS A 250 7.37 8.23 -12.12
CA LYS A 250 8.46 8.50 -11.18
C LYS A 250 7.98 9.35 -10.00
N LYS A 251 7.24 10.43 -10.26
CA LYS A 251 6.68 11.28 -9.20
C LYS A 251 5.79 10.50 -8.23
N ILE A 252 4.94 9.63 -8.74
CA ILE A 252 4.08 8.79 -7.88
C ILE A 252 4.89 7.70 -7.19
N ALA A 253 5.88 7.09 -7.87
CA ALA A 253 6.78 6.11 -7.26
C ALA A 253 7.58 6.71 -6.09
N GLU A 254 8.01 7.96 -6.19
CA GLU A 254 8.67 8.69 -5.09
C GLU A 254 7.75 8.84 -3.88
N ILE A 255 6.49 9.23 -4.07
CA ILE A 255 5.51 9.32 -2.99
C ILE A 255 5.30 7.93 -2.37
N ILE A 256 5.14 6.89 -3.19
CA ILE A 256 4.97 5.51 -2.73
C ILE A 256 6.17 5.07 -1.89
N SER A 257 7.40 5.35 -2.31
CA SER A 257 8.61 4.95 -1.59
C SER A 257 8.75 5.59 -0.21
N TRP A 258 8.18 6.79 0.00
CA TRP A 258 8.07 7.43 1.31
C TRP A 258 6.93 6.88 2.16
N ASN A 259 5.80 6.58 1.54
CA ASN A 259 4.55 6.29 2.23
C ASN A 259 4.32 4.80 2.50
N LEU A 260 4.95 3.91 1.72
CA LEU A 260 5.00 2.48 2.00
C LEU A 260 6.44 2.14 2.40
N TRP A 261 6.71 1.99 3.69
CA TRP A 261 8.08 1.81 4.20
C TRP A 261 8.29 0.44 4.84
N GLN A 262 9.54 0.00 4.85
CA GLN A 262 9.93 -1.24 5.50
C GLN A 262 10.14 -0.99 6.99
N MET A 263 9.44 -1.74 7.84
CA MET A 263 9.47 -1.53 9.28
C MET A 263 9.15 -2.80 10.06
N ASP A 264 9.88 -3.03 11.14
CA ASP A 264 9.44 -3.90 12.22
C ASP A 264 8.40 -3.15 13.06
N GLY A 265 7.17 -3.66 13.08
CA GLY A 265 6.05 -3.04 13.78
C GLY A 265 6.16 -3.06 15.31
N LEU A 266 7.09 -3.83 15.88
CA LEU A 266 7.33 -3.88 17.33
C LEU A 266 8.36 -2.83 17.76
N THR A 267 9.40 -2.63 16.97
CA THR A 267 10.52 -1.71 17.30
C THR A 267 10.38 -0.34 16.63
N PHE A 268 9.48 -0.21 15.64
CA PHE A 268 9.33 1.00 14.79
C PHE A 268 10.61 1.42 14.08
N SER A 269 11.47 0.45 13.83
CA SER A 269 12.78 0.60 13.17
C SER A 269 12.85 -0.27 11.92
N THR A 270 13.89 -0.09 11.12
CA THR A 270 14.15 -0.98 9.98
C THR A 270 14.38 -2.42 10.44
N PRO A 271 14.12 -3.43 9.60
CA PRO A 271 14.32 -4.83 9.99
C PRO A 271 15.74 -5.09 10.50
N PHE A 272 15.87 -5.96 11.51
CA PHE A 272 17.15 -6.35 12.13
C PHE A 272 17.90 -5.21 12.84
N SER A 273 17.27 -4.07 13.11
CA SER A 273 17.83 -3.02 13.96
C SER A 273 17.87 -3.47 15.42
N SER A 274 18.96 -3.17 16.13
CA SER A 274 19.04 -3.44 17.57
C SER A 274 18.14 -2.46 18.35
N PRO A 275 17.48 -2.90 19.46
CA PRO A 275 16.75 -1.98 20.34
C PRO A 275 17.64 -0.89 20.93
N GLU A 276 17.11 0.34 21.09
CA GLU A 276 17.86 1.46 21.65
C GLU A 276 18.27 1.26 23.14
N ASP A 277 17.53 0.42 23.87
CA ASP A 277 17.62 0.29 25.34
C ASP A 277 18.45 -0.91 25.82
N GLU A 278 19.00 -1.74 24.93
CA GLU A 278 19.89 -2.82 25.36
C GLU A 278 21.29 -2.26 25.66
N GLN A 279 21.69 -2.31 26.95
CA GLN A 279 23.07 -2.04 27.34
C GLN A 279 23.97 -3.10 26.65
N PRO A 280 24.94 -2.68 25.84
CA PRO A 280 25.78 -3.62 25.11
C PRO A 280 26.57 -4.47 26.12
N SER A 281 26.56 -5.77 25.96
CA SER A 281 27.55 -6.61 26.62
C SER A 281 28.93 -6.31 26.00
N LEU A 282 29.97 -6.42 26.80
CA LEU A 282 31.36 -6.10 26.40
C LEU A 282 31.83 -6.84 25.11
N PHE A 283 31.12 -7.89 24.70
CA PHE A 283 31.39 -8.70 23.50
C PHE A 283 30.56 -8.26 22.27
N GLU A 284 29.56 -7.41 22.41
CA GLU A 284 28.65 -6.97 21.35
C GLU A 284 29.05 -5.64 20.71
N GLU A 285 30.01 -4.90 21.26
CA GLU A 285 30.52 -3.66 20.67
C GLU A 285 31.02 -3.81 19.23
N PHE A 286 31.52 -5.00 18.85
CA PHE A 286 32.02 -5.29 17.50
C PHE A 286 30.91 -5.68 16.49
N ASN A 287 29.68 -5.98 16.94
CA ASN A 287 28.55 -6.42 16.09
C ASN A 287 27.31 -5.52 16.20
N ARG A 288 27.46 -4.29 16.68
CA ARG A 288 26.32 -3.36 16.82
C ARG A 288 25.68 -3.14 15.47
N GLN A 289 24.51 -3.72 15.25
CA GLN A 289 23.61 -3.31 14.18
C GLN A 289 23.10 -1.90 14.54
N GLU A 290 23.36 -0.93 13.67
CA GLU A 290 22.87 0.43 13.86
C GLU A 290 21.34 0.42 13.95
N ASN A 291 20.79 1.15 14.90
CA ASN A 291 19.35 1.32 15.02
C ASN A 291 18.91 2.46 14.10
N PHE A 292 18.05 2.13 13.14
CA PHE A 292 17.47 3.09 12.21
C PHE A 292 15.96 3.24 12.44
N PRO A 293 15.52 4.14 13.35
CA PRO A 293 14.10 4.45 13.51
C PRO A 293 13.50 4.93 12.19
N CYS A 294 12.36 4.35 11.81
CA CYS A 294 11.78 4.61 10.50
C CYS A 294 11.36 6.06 10.31
N LYS A 295 11.74 6.62 9.18
CA LYS A 295 11.39 7.96 8.71
C LYS A 295 10.22 7.89 7.76
N ILE A 296 9.32 8.87 7.85
CA ILE A 296 8.21 9.08 6.91
C ILE A 296 8.17 10.55 6.51
N MET A 297 7.50 10.82 5.38
CA MET A 297 7.27 12.18 4.92
C MET A 297 5.96 12.73 5.48
N ASP A 298 6.01 13.85 6.17
CA ASP A 298 4.85 14.71 6.43
C ASP A 298 4.68 15.65 5.23
N TRP A 299 3.79 15.27 4.33
CA TRP A 299 3.54 16.01 3.09
C TRP A 299 2.90 17.37 3.30
N LYS A 300 2.19 17.56 4.43
CA LYS A 300 1.55 18.83 4.75
C LYS A 300 2.59 19.89 5.14
N GLU A 301 3.55 19.49 5.97
CA GLU A 301 4.63 20.35 6.44
C GLU A 301 5.89 20.24 5.56
N ASN A 302 5.86 19.36 4.55
CA ASN A 302 6.98 19.04 3.66
C ASN A 302 8.28 18.75 4.43
N LYS A 303 8.18 17.88 5.44
CA LYS A 303 9.33 17.53 6.30
C LYS A 303 9.38 16.05 6.61
N ILE A 304 10.60 15.55 6.82
CA ILE A 304 10.84 14.18 7.27
C ILE A 304 10.66 14.12 8.78
N ILE A 305 9.88 13.14 9.25
CA ILE A 305 9.64 12.90 10.67
C ILE A 305 9.88 11.44 11.02
N LEU A 306 10.16 11.14 12.29
CA LEU A 306 10.21 9.76 12.77
C LEU A 306 8.79 9.25 13.00
N TYR A 307 8.47 8.07 12.46
CA TYR A 307 7.14 7.46 12.63
C TYR A 307 6.74 7.31 14.11
N ARG A 308 7.68 6.85 14.96
CA ARG A 308 7.44 6.69 16.40
C ARG A 308 6.97 7.97 17.11
N ASN A 309 7.29 9.15 16.59
CA ASN A 309 6.87 10.42 17.20
C ASN A 309 5.35 10.66 17.04
N LEU A 310 4.72 10.11 15.98
CA LEU A 310 3.27 10.20 15.83
C LEU A 310 2.52 9.45 16.92
N LEU A 311 3.06 8.32 17.38
CA LEU A 311 2.47 7.50 18.43
C LEU A 311 2.47 8.21 19.77
N LYS A 312 3.58 8.90 20.12
CA LYS A 312 3.71 9.68 21.36
C LYS A 312 2.68 10.82 21.42
N THR A 313 2.45 11.50 20.29
CA THR A 313 1.51 12.64 20.22
C THR A 313 0.04 12.20 20.39
N SER A 314 -0.31 10.99 19.96
CA SER A 314 -1.68 10.45 20.11
C SER A 314 -2.02 10.07 21.56
N VAL A 315 -1.05 9.58 22.32
CA VAL A 315 -1.22 9.24 23.75
C VAL A 315 -1.51 10.48 24.60
N PHE A 316 -0.82 11.59 24.35
CA PHE A 316 -1.06 12.86 25.06
C PHE A 316 -2.44 13.46 24.76
N ARG A 317 -2.95 13.33 23.53
CA ARG A 317 -4.30 13.83 23.18
C ARG A 317 -5.43 13.00 23.78
N SER A 318 -5.24 11.72 24.06
CA SER A 318 -6.25 10.88 24.72
C SER A 318 -6.35 11.17 26.22
N ASN A 319 -5.24 11.51 26.86
CA ASN A 319 -5.20 11.86 28.29
C ASN A 319 -5.74 13.26 28.59
N SER A 320 -5.63 14.22 27.66
CA SER A 320 -6.16 15.58 27.85
C SER A 320 -7.70 15.66 27.73
N LYS A 321 -8.37 14.64 27.19
CA LYS A 321 -9.84 14.56 27.13
C LYS A 321 -10.48 13.82 28.31
N ARG A 322 -9.70 13.29 29.24
CA ARG A 322 -10.20 12.57 30.44
C ARG A 322 -10.28 13.42 31.71
N THR A 323 -9.99 14.70 31.66
CA THR A 323 -10.09 15.62 32.79
C THR A 323 -11.02 16.77 32.46
N THR A 324 -12.31 16.50 32.38
CA THR A 324 -13.38 17.46 32.72
C THR A 324 -14.63 16.64 33.04
N PHE A 325 -14.85 16.50 34.32
CA PHE A 325 -16.17 16.21 34.92
C PHE A 325 -16.98 17.49 34.95
#